data_2fd1d0f1a0021c27dc31c6f50304a3d4
#
_entry.id   2fd1d0f1a0021c27dc31c6f50304a3d4
#
_cell.length_a   1.000
_cell.length_b   1.000
_cell.length_c   1.000
_cell.angle_alpha   90.00
_cell.angle_beta   90.00
_cell.angle_gamma   90.00
#
_symmetry.space_group_name_H-M   'P 1'
#
loop_
_entity.id
_entity.type
_entity.pdbx_description
1 polymer ?
#
loop_
_entity_poly.entity_id
_entity_poly.type
_entity_poly.pdbx_seq_one_letter_code
_entity_poly.pdbx_strand_id
1 'polypeptide(L)'
;GVVGNQGAYFDERDRHLIYIDGSLAVMSFQLALETLGLSSCCINWPSIFQLEKRMEKLLGLEEHERVVMFLSVGYPDPEGLIPYSQKKSVDEIRSYNNCQGAR
;
A
#
# COMPACT_ATOMS: atom_id res chain seq x y z
N GLY A 1 1.28 10.74 -3.09
CA GLY A 1 0.46 9.67 -3.69
C GLY A 1 1.31 8.62 -4.37
N VAL A 2 0.91 7.37 -4.23
CA VAL A 2 1.50 6.25 -4.96
C VAL A 2 0.55 5.86 -6.09
N VAL A 3 1.02 5.99 -7.32
CA VAL A 3 0.21 5.77 -8.52
C VAL A 3 0.79 4.59 -9.30
N GLY A 4 -0.07 3.67 -9.68
CA GLY A 4 0.28 2.54 -10.52
C GLY A 4 -0.19 2.74 -11.96
N ASN A 5 0.60 2.27 -12.90
CA ASN A 5 0.29 2.31 -14.32
C ASN A 5 -0.12 0.92 -14.81
N GLN A 6 -1.42 0.71 -14.99
CA GLN A 6 -1.94 -0.56 -15.50
C GLN A 6 -1.58 -0.81 -16.97
N GLY A 7 -1.27 0.23 -17.72
CA GLY A 7 -0.82 0.13 -19.11
C GLY A 7 0.59 -0.44 -19.27
N ALA A 8 1.35 -0.58 -18.18
CA ALA A 8 2.67 -1.19 -18.20
C ALA A 8 2.64 -2.72 -18.34
N TYR A 9 1.47 -3.34 -18.15
CA TYR A 9 1.31 -4.79 -18.16
C TYR A 9 0.67 -5.27 -19.47
N PHE A 10 0.98 -6.50 -19.84
CA PHE A 10 0.58 -7.08 -21.12
C PHE A 10 -0.91 -7.44 -21.17
N ASP A 11 -1.49 -7.86 -20.06
CA ASP A 11 -2.83 -8.45 -20.03
C ASP A 11 -3.63 -7.91 -18.84
N GLU A 12 -4.94 -7.79 -19.01
CA GLU A 12 -5.88 -7.40 -17.97
C GLU A 12 -5.81 -8.29 -16.71
N ARG A 13 -5.42 -9.55 -16.86
CA ARG A 13 -5.19 -10.46 -15.73
C ARG A 13 -4.15 -9.95 -14.75
N ASP A 14 -3.27 -9.07 -15.20
CA ASP A 14 -2.17 -8.50 -14.41
C ASP A 14 -2.54 -7.15 -13.75
N ARG A 15 -3.80 -6.72 -13.86
CA ARG A 15 -4.28 -5.43 -13.32
C ARG A 15 -4.04 -5.23 -11.83
N HIS A 16 -3.90 -6.31 -11.07
CA HIS A 16 -3.65 -6.26 -9.62
C HIS A 16 -2.17 -6.01 -9.27
N LEU A 17 -1.25 -6.19 -10.22
CA LEU A 17 0.19 -6.09 -9.96
C LEU A 17 0.62 -4.70 -9.53
N ILE A 18 -0.08 -3.65 -9.94
CA ILE A 18 0.20 -2.29 -9.46
C ILE A 18 0.13 -2.17 -7.95
N TYR A 19 -0.78 -2.91 -7.31
CA TYR A 19 -0.96 -2.91 -5.85
C TYR A 19 0.16 -3.67 -5.15
N ILE A 20 0.64 -4.75 -5.74
CA ILE A 20 1.80 -5.49 -5.25
C ILE A 20 3.06 -4.65 -5.38
N ASP A 21 3.36 -4.19 -6.56
CA ASP A 21 4.59 -3.43 -6.86
C ASP A 21 4.62 -2.11 -6.08
N GLY A 22 3.50 -1.39 -6.05
CA GLY A 22 3.36 -0.17 -5.27
C GLY A 22 3.59 -0.39 -3.79
N SER A 23 3.02 -1.46 -3.23
CA SER A 23 3.17 -1.79 -1.80
C SER A 23 4.60 -2.19 -1.43
N LEU A 24 5.30 -2.92 -2.31
CA LEU A 24 6.72 -3.24 -2.13
C LEU A 24 7.58 -1.97 -2.11
N ALA A 25 7.34 -1.08 -3.06
CA ALA A 25 8.03 0.21 -3.13
C ALA A 25 7.76 1.07 -1.89
N VAL A 26 6.52 1.11 -1.43
CA VAL A 26 6.11 1.84 -0.23
C VAL A 26 6.84 1.34 1.01
N MET A 27 6.96 0.04 1.21
CA MET A 27 7.68 -0.50 2.37
C MET A 27 9.15 -0.06 2.35
N SER A 28 9.81 -0.12 1.21
CA SER A 28 11.19 0.36 1.06
C SER A 28 11.30 1.86 1.35
N PHE A 29 10.34 2.64 0.87
CA PHE A 29 10.28 4.07 1.11
C PHE A 29 10.11 4.40 2.60
N GLN A 30 9.22 3.68 3.29
CA GLN A 30 9.01 3.86 4.73
C GLN A 30 10.26 3.55 5.55
N LEU A 31 10.98 2.48 5.20
CA LEU A 31 12.25 2.15 5.85
C LEU A 31 13.31 3.23 5.60
N ALA A 32 13.37 3.78 4.39
CA ALA A 32 14.27 4.89 4.08
C ALA A 32 13.93 6.15 4.89
N LEU A 33 12.66 6.46 5.08
CA LEU A 33 12.22 7.59 5.93
C LEU A 33 12.71 7.45 7.37
N GLU A 34 12.67 6.26 7.94
CA GLU A 34 13.19 5.99 9.29
C GLU A 34 14.68 6.37 9.41
N THR A 35 15.48 6.14 8.37
CA THR A 35 16.89 6.54 8.37
C THR A 35 17.11 8.06 8.40
N LEU A 36 16.10 8.81 8.02
CA LEU A 36 16.10 10.27 8.01
C LEU A 36 15.40 10.89 9.23
N GLY A 37 14.94 10.07 10.17
CA GLY A 37 14.18 10.53 11.32
C GLY A 37 12.76 10.98 11.01
N LEU A 38 12.21 10.51 9.88
CA LEU A 38 10.84 10.80 9.45
C LEU A 38 9.95 9.59 9.68
N SER A 39 8.69 9.86 9.96
CA SER A 39 7.64 8.85 10.08
C SER A 39 6.62 8.98 8.97
N SER A 40 5.86 7.92 8.75
CA SER A 40 4.84 7.88 7.73
C SER A 40 3.63 7.05 8.17
N CYS A 41 2.51 7.32 7.54
CA CYS A 41 1.28 6.54 7.70
C CYS A 41 0.69 6.25 6.34
N CYS A 42 0.46 4.96 6.06
CA CYS A 42 -0.26 4.53 4.87
C CYS A 42 -1.74 4.88 4.98
N ILE A 43 -2.28 5.50 3.96
CA ILE A 43 -3.68 5.87 3.85
C ILE A 43 -4.28 5.06 2.71
N ASN A 44 -5.22 4.18 3.02
CA ASN A 44 -5.93 3.41 2.02
C ASN A 44 -6.71 4.34 1.09
N TRP A 45 -6.63 4.06 -0.21
CA TRP A 45 -7.51 4.69 -1.18
C TRP A 45 -8.57 3.67 -1.63
N PRO A 46 -9.84 3.83 -1.20
CA PRO A 46 -10.86 2.82 -1.48
C PRO A 46 -11.25 2.82 -2.95
N SER A 47 -11.55 1.64 -3.48
CA SER A 47 -12.04 1.45 -4.85
C SER A 47 -13.53 1.86 -4.94
N ILE A 48 -13.77 3.16 -4.90
CA ILE A 48 -15.10 3.77 -5.09
C ILE A 48 -15.04 4.63 -6.35
N PHE A 49 -15.77 4.23 -7.38
CA PHE A 49 -15.71 4.83 -8.72
C PHE A 49 -15.75 6.37 -8.71
N GLN A 50 -16.66 6.95 -7.96
CA GLN A 50 -16.80 8.42 -7.92
C GLN A 50 -15.59 9.11 -7.30
N LEU A 51 -15.00 8.50 -6.27
CA LEU A 51 -13.80 9.03 -5.62
C LEU A 51 -12.58 8.87 -6.52
N GLU A 52 -12.46 7.73 -7.20
CA GLU A 52 -11.41 7.51 -8.18
C GLU A 52 -11.44 8.56 -9.28
N LYS A 53 -12.61 8.82 -9.88
CA LYS A 53 -12.75 9.83 -10.93
C LYS A 53 -12.43 11.25 -10.47
N ARG A 54 -12.79 11.61 -9.25
CA ARG A 54 -12.42 12.92 -8.68
C ARG A 54 -10.91 13.04 -8.48
N MET A 55 -10.27 11.97 -8.01
CA MET A 55 -8.84 11.95 -7.76
C MET A 55 -8.04 11.93 -9.06
N GLU A 56 -8.46 11.14 -10.05
CA GLU A 56 -7.88 11.16 -11.40
C GLU A 56 -7.83 12.58 -11.96
N LYS A 57 -8.95 13.30 -11.87
CA LYS A 57 -9.05 14.69 -12.32
C LYS A 57 -8.15 15.62 -11.52
N LEU A 58 -8.12 15.47 -10.19
CA LEU A 58 -7.31 16.32 -9.31
C LEU A 58 -5.81 16.16 -9.58
N LEU A 59 -5.38 14.94 -9.79
CA LEU A 59 -3.97 14.60 -10.01
C LEU A 59 -3.56 14.63 -11.49
N GLY A 60 -4.51 14.80 -12.40
CA GLY A 60 -4.24 14.76 -13.85
C GLY A 60 -3.80 13.39 -14.34
N LEU A 61 -4.37 12.32 -13.78
CA LEU A 61 -4.01 10.95 -14.13
C LEU A 61 -4.56 10.54 -15.49
N GLU A 62 -3.80 9.72 -16.19
CA GLU A 62 -4.22 9.08 -17.44
C GLU A 62 -5.24 7.95 -17.15
N GLU A 63 -5.96 7.50 -18.19
CA GLU A 63 -7.01 6.48 -18.09
C GLU A 63 -6.52 5.16 -17.47
N HIS A 64 -5.27 4.80 -17.74
CA HIS A 64 -4.65 3.56 -17.26
C HIS A 64 -3.90 3.71 -15.93
N GLU A 65 -3.92 4.90 -15.34
CA GLU A 65 -3.29 5.17 -14.05
C GLU A 65 -4.30 5.09 -12.91
N ARG A 66 -3.89 4.52 -11.79
CA ARG A 66 -4.72 4.36 -10.59
C ARG A 66 -3.93 4.72 -9.35
N VAL A 67 -4.59 5.35 -8.41
CA VAL A 67 -4.03 5.55 -7.07
C VAL A 67 -4.01 4.22 -6.34
N VAL A 68 -2.84 3.83 -5.88
CA VAL A 68 -2.65 2.64 -5.04
C VAL A 68 -2.93 2.99 -3.58
N MET A 69 -2.27 4.01 -3.08
CA MET A 69 -2.45 4.53 -1.73
C MET A 69 -1.84 5.93 -1.60
N PHE A 70 -2.12 6.59 -0.49
CA PHE A 70 -1.40 7.78 -0.07
C PHE A 70 -0.53 7.46 1.16
N LEU A 71 0.50 8.27 1.35
CA LEU A 71 1.27 8.30 2.58
C LEU A 71 1.30 9.72 3.11
N SER A 72 0.98 9.89 4.37
CA SER A 72 1.37 11.10 5.08
C SER A 72 2.80 10.93 5.59
N VAL A 73 3.61 11.95 5.44
CA VAL A 73 5.02 11.93 5.83
C VAL A 73 5.32 13.16 6.67
N GLY A 74 6.03 12.98 7.76
CA GLY A 74 6.40 14.09 8.64
C GLY A 74 7.30 13.66 9.79
N TYR A 75 7.66 14.60 10.62
CA TYR A 75 8.38 14.31 11.85
C TYR A 75 7.46 13.62 12.86
N PRO A 76 7.92 12.57 13.55
CA PRO A 76 7.10 11.88 14.53
C PRO A 76 6.80 12.76 15.73
N ASP A 77 5.59 12.65 16.24
CA ASP A 77 5.21 13.22 17.53
C ASP A 77 5.56 12.21 18.63
N PRO A 78 6.51 12.48 19.52
CA PRO A 78 6.89 11.54 20.57
C PRO A 78 5.77 11.27 21.58
N GLU A 79 4.77 12.15 21.68
CA GLU A 79 3.58 11.99 22.52
C GLU A 79 2.41 11.35 21.75
N GLY A 80 2.57 11.12 20.46
CA GLY A 80 1.53 10.55 19.62
C GLY A 80 1.24 9.09 19.97
N LEU A 81 -0.05 8.74 19.91
CA LEU A 81 -0.51 7.38 20.13
C LEU A 81 -0.94 6.74 18.81
N ILE A 82 -0.67 5.47 18.68
CA ILE A 82 -1.15 4.65 17.56
C ILE A 82 -2.11 3.58 18.07
N PRO A 83 -3.09 3.16 17.26
CA PRO A 83 -3.96 2.06 17.62
C PRO A 83 -3.18 0.77 17.87
N TYR A 84 -3.56 0.04 18.90
CA TYR A 84 -3.00 -1.28 19.12
C TYR A 84 -3.44 -2.25 18.01
N SER A 85 -2.48 -2.93 17.43
CA SER A 85 -2.73 -3.96 16.41
C SER A 85 -2.21 -5.30 16.88
N GLN A 86 -3.13 -6.16 17.33
CA GLN A 86 -2.77 -7.51 17.73
C GLN A 86 -2.34 -8.32 16.51
N LYS A 87 -1.17 -8.92 16.60
CA LYS A 87 -0.64 -9.81 15.56
C LYS A 87 -0.85 -11.27 15.96
N LYS A 88 -1.11 -12.10 14.97
CA LYS A 88 -1.08 -13.55 15.15
C LYS A 88 0.35 -14.01 15.45
N SER A 89 0.48 -15.08 16.20
CA SER A 89 1.79 -15.69 16.42
C SER A 89 2.34 -16.28 15.12
N VAL A 90 3.64 -16.48 15.07
CA VAL A 90 4.27 -17.08 13.88
C VAL A 90 3.73 -18.50 13.63
N ASP A 91 3.44 -19.24 14.69
CA ASP A 91 2.92 -20.61 14.57
C ASP A 91 1.49 -20.66 14.02
N GLU A 92 0.70 -19.62 14.20
CA GLU A 92 -0.64 -19.50 13.59
C GLU A 92 -0.62 -19.19 12.10
N ILE A 93 0.46 -18.58 11.60
CA ILE A 93 0.51 -18.08 10.22
C ILE A 93 1.45 -18.85 9.31
N ARG A 94 2.21 -19.81 9.84
CA ARG A 94 3.12 -20.63 9.05
C ARG A 94 2.86 -22.13 9.23
N SER A 95 3.16 -22.88 8.19
CA SER A 95 3.23 -24.33 8.22
C SER A 95 4.46 -24.82 7.47
N TYR A 96 4.96 -26.00 7.82
CA TYR A 96 6.09 -26.61 7.15
C TYR A 96 5.64 -27.89 6.43
N ASN A 97 5.92 -27.97 5.13
CA ASN A 97 5.71 -29.17 4.32
C ASN A 97 4.28 -29.75 4.36
N ASN A 98 3.30 -28.99 4.81
CA ASN A 98 1.92 -29.44 4.94
C ASN A 98 0.93 -28.27 4.71
N CYS A 99 0.42 -28.21 3.52
CA CYS A 99 -0.59 -27.20 3.16
C CYS A 99 -1.98 -27.47 3.77
N GLN A 100 -2.22 -28.66 4.33
CA GLN A 100 -3.52 -28.99 4.91
C GLN A 100 -3.73 -28.32 6.26
N GLY A 101 -2.69 -27.98 6.98
CA GLY A 101 -2.76 -27.26 8.25
C GLY A 101 -3.10 -25.78 8.13
N ALA A 102 -3.11 -25.22 6.93
CA ALA A 102 -3.38 -23.80 6.66
C ALA A 102 -4.87 -23.44 6.51
N ARG A 103 -5.74 -24.36 6.77
CA ARG A 103 -7.20 -24.16 6.65
C ARG A 103 -7.80 -23.51 7.90
#